data_3789b14359b160a341e92f258dd85561
#
_entry.id   3789b14359b160a341e92f258dd85561
#
_cell.length_a   1.000
_cell.length_b   1.000
_cell.length_c   1.000
_cell.angle_alpha   90.00
_cell.angle_beta   90.00
_cell.angle_gamma   90.00
#
_symmetry.space_group_name_H-M   'P 1'
#
loop_
_entity.id
_entity.type
_entity.pdbx_description
1 polymer ?
#
loop_
_entity_poly.entity_id
_entity_poly.type
_entity_poly.pdbx_seq_one_letter_code
_entity_poly.pdbx_strand_id
1 'polypeptide(L)'
;MKKFIKGVRFAPKNYSDEVEVKIQHYKKEGYKLPSRHLLRTEEQLAGIRESAKINTALLDYISANIREGMSTAEIDHMVYEFTTDHDAIPAPFMYEGFPKSVCTSINDVVCH
;
A
#
# COMPACT_ATOMS: atom_id res chain seq x y z
N MET A 1 10.86 1.77 30.43
CA MET A 1 10.16 0.92 31.40
C MET A 1 8.79 0.54 30.84
N LYS A 2 8.58 -0.72 30.49
CA LYS A 2 7.28 -1.18 29.98
C LYS A 2 6.33 -1.36 31.16
N LYS A 3 5.29 -0.53 31.26
CA LYS A 3 4.23 -0.74 32.23
C LYS A 3 3.37 -1.92 31.77
N PHE A 4 3.49 -3.04 32.47
CA PHE A 4 2.56 -4.16 32.35
C PHE A 4 1.37 -3.92 33.28
N ILE A 5 0.21 -3.65 32.73
CA ILE A 5 -1.06 -3.88 33.43
C ILE A 5 -1.45 -5.32 33.06
N LYS A 6 -1.77 -6.15 34.07
CA LYS A 6 -2.10 -7.58 33.92
C LYS A 6 -2.95 -7.83 32.67
N GLY A 7 -2.39 -8.51 31.67
CA GLY A 7 -3.10 -9.02 30.50
C GLY A 7 -3.27 -8.09 29.29
N VAL A 8 -2.82 -6.83 29.34
CA VAL A 8 -2.94 -5.90 28.20
C VAL A 8 -1.55 -5.60 27.63
N ARG A 9 -1.26 -6.12 26.42
CA ARG A 9 -0.12 -5.68 25.62
C ARG A 9 -0.50 -4.39 24.92
N PHE A 10 0.07 -3.27 25.37
CA PHE A 10 -0.02 -2.03 24.59
C PHE A 10 0.93 -2.14 23.40
N ALA A 11 0.38 -2.11 22.18
CA ALA A 11 1.19 -1.95 20.99
C ALA A 11 1.98 -0.62 21.08
N PRO A 12 3.24 -0.58 20.63
CA PRO A 12 4.00 0.65 20.61
C PRO A 12 3.26 1.73 19.81
N LYS A 13 3.30 2.95 20.31
CA LYS A 13 2.70 4.11 19.66
C LYS A 13 3.46 4.40 18.36
N ASN A 14 2.80 4.30 17.22
CA ASN A 14 3.39 4.47 15.88
C ASN A 14 3.22 5.89 15.31
N TYR A 15 2.96 6.90 16.15
CA TYR A 15 2.68 8.26 15.72
C TYR A 15 3.08 9.28 16.79
N SER A 16 3.29 10.54 16.36
CA SER A 16 3.75 11.63 17.23
C SER A 16 2.69 12.09 18.23
N ASP A 17 3.14 12.82 19.25
CA ASP A 17 2.23 13.44 20.23
C ASP A 17 1.31 14.48 19.60
N GLU A 18 1.75 15.17 18.56
CA GLU A 18 0.91 16.11 17.79
C GLU A 18 -0.27 15.40 17.14
N VAL A 19 -0.06 14.20 16.60
CA VAL A 19 -1.14 13.38 16.04
C VAL A 19 -2.11 12.94 17.13
N GLU A 20 -1.61 12.58 18.32
CA GLU A 20 -2.47 12.26 19.47
C GLU A 20 -3.35 13.44 19.88
N VAL A 21 -2.83 14.66 19.91
CA VAL A 21 -3.61 15.87 20.21
C VAL A 21 -4.72 16.05 19.18
N LYS A 22 -4.44 15.87 17.87
CA LYS A 22 -5.45 15.93 16.82
C LYS A 22 -6.52 14.84 16.97
N ILE A 23 -6.12 13.63 17.32
CA ILE A 23 -7.05 12.51 17.58
C ILE A 23 -8.02 12.87 18.70
N GLN A 24 -7.53 13.39 19.82
CA GLN A 24 -8.36 13.75 20.95
C GLN A 24 -9.30 14.92 20.62
N HIS A 25 -8.83 15.90 19.84
CA HIS A 25 -9.64 17.02 19.38
C HIS A 25 -10.83 16.53 18.54
N TYR A 26 -10.57 15.79 17.48
CA TYR A 26 -11.64 15.27 16.59
C TYR A 26 -12.57 14.29 17.29
N LYS A 27 -12.04 13.47 18.20
CA LYS A 27 -12.88 12.59 19.03
C LYS A 27 -13.85 13.37 19.89
N LYS A 28 -13.41 14.47 20.50
CA LYS A 28 -14.24 15.36 21.32
C LYS A 28 -15.34 16.03 20.51
N GLU A 29 -15.07 16.33 19.24
CA GLU A 29 -16.04 16.90 18.30
C GLU A 29 -17.00 15.86 17.69
N GLY A 30 -16.87 14.59 18.07
CA GLY A 30 -17.79 13.52 17.63
C GLY A 30 -17.45 12.89 16.28
N TYR A 31 -16.28 13.16 15.71
CA TYR A 31 -15.86 12.52 14.46
C TYR A 31 -15.53 11.04 14.66
N LYS A 32 -15.90 10.22 13.67
CA LYS A 32 -15.47 8.82 13.60
C LYS A 32 -14.02 8.76 13.13
N LEU A 33 -13.15 8.26 13.97
CA LEU A 33 -11.71 8.19 13.69
C LEU A 33 -11.31 6.80 13.19
N PRO A 34 -10.28 6.72 12.33
CA PRO A 34 -9.71 5.45 11.92
C PRO A 34 -9.03 4.76 13.11
N SER A 35 -8.91 3.45 13.02
CA SER A 35 -8.19 2.68 14.02
C SER A 35 -6.71 3.08 14.08
N ARG A 36 -6.16 3.18 15.29
CA ARG A 36 -4.78 3.66 15.52
C ARG A 36 -3.71 2.80 14.86
N HIS A 37 -3.97 1.52 14.63
CA HIS A 37 -3.03 0.66 13.92
C HIS A 37 -2.86 1.02 12.43
N LEU A 38 -3.74 1.86 11.87
CA LEU A 38 -3.62 2.40 10.51
C LEU A 38 -2.67 3.61 10.43
N LEU A 39 -2.32 4.19 11.58
CA LEU A 39 -1.38 5.32 11.61
C LEU A 39 0.05 4.85 11.36
N ARG A 40 0.82 5.66 10.66
CA ARG A 40 2.19 5.35 10.24
C ARG A 40 3.18 6.35 10.82
N THR A 41 4.40 5.88 11.09
CA THR A 41 5.53 6.75 11.43
C THR A 41 6.03 7.49 10.19
N GLU A 42 6.82 8.55 10.40
CA GLU A 42 7.46 9.27 9.26
C GLU A 42 8.37 8.35 8.44
N GLU A 43 9.08 7.43 9.07
CA GLU A 43 9.89 6.42 8.39
C GLU A 43 9.05 5.49 7.50
N GLN A 44 7.92 5.02 8.03
CA GLN A 44 6.98 4.20 7.26
C GLN A 44 6.36 4.99 6.10
N LEU A 45 6.03 6.27 6.31
CA LEU A 45 5.52 7.15 5.25
C LEU A 45 6.59 7.40 4.16
N ALA A 46 7.85 7.57 4.55
CA ALA A 46 8.95 7.69 3.59
C ALA A 46 9.07 6.42 2.73
N GLY A 47 9.00 5.23 3.33
CA GLY A 47 8.99 3.96 2.60
C GLY A 47 7.80 3.82 1.65
N ILE A 48 6.62 4.22 2.05
CA ILE A 48 5.42 4.24 1.19
C ILE A 48 5.63 5.19 0.00
N ARG A 49 6.23 6.36 0.22
CA ARG A 49 6.53 7.33 -0.87
C ARG A 49 7.53 6.76 -1.88
N GLU A 50 8.55 6.04 -1.43
CA GLU A 50 9.49 5.38 -2.36
C GLU A 50 8.80 4.28 -3.17
N SER A 51 7.99 3.44 -2.55
CA SER A 51 7.16 2.44 -3.27
C SER A 51 6.21 3.10 -4.26
N ALA A 52 5.62 4.23 -3.91
CA ALA A 52 4.73 4.98 -4.79
C ALA A 52 5.44 5.53 -6.04
N LYS A 53 6.69 5.94 -5.94
CA LYS A 53 7.50 6.36 -7.11
C LYS A 53 7.68 5.21 -8.10
N ILE A 54 8.03 4.02 -7.61
CA ILE A 54 8.17 2.82 -8.45
C ILE A 54 6.83 2.49 -9.12
N ASN A 55 5.75 2.50 -8.37
CA ASN A 55 4.41 2.20 -8.90
C ASN A 55 3.97 3.22 -9.96
N THR A 56 4.23 4.50 -9.76
CA THR A 56 3.92 5.55 -10.75
C THR A 56 4.74 5.35 -12.03
N ALA A 57 6.04 5.10 -11.91
CA ALA A 57 6.90 4.82 -13.04
C ALA A 57 6.49 3.54 -13.80
N LEU A 58 6.02 2.51 -13.09
CA LEU A 58 5.45 1.31 -13.70
C LEU A 58 4.21 1.63 -14.54
N LEU A 59 3.29 2.43 -14.03
CA LEU A 59 2.08 2.82 -14.77
C LEU A 59 2.43 3.61 -16.03
N ASP A 60 3.39 4.53 -15.96
CA ASP A 60 3.90 5.26 -17.11
C ASP A 60 4.55 4.33 -18.13
N TYR A 61 5.35 3.36 -17.67
CA TYR A 61 5.96 2.34 -18.53
C TYR A 61 4.92 1.48 -19.24
N ILE A 62 3.91 0.98 -18.54
CA ILE A 62 2.82 0.21 -19.14
C ILE A 62 2.04 1.07 -20.15
N SER A 63 1.69 2.31 -19.78
CA SER A 63 1.00 3.24 -20.67
C SER A 63 1.74 3.49 -21.98
N ALA A 64 3.07 3.57 -21.92
CA ALA A 64 3.90 3.78 -23.12
C ALA A 64 4.08 2.54 -23.99
N ASN A 65 3.89 1.34 -23.44
CA ASN A 65 4.20 0.08 -24.12
C ASN A 65 2.98 -0.79 -24.43
N ILE A 66 1.84 -0.52 -23.83
CA ILE A 66 0.61 -1.26 -24.10
C ILE A 66 0.13 -0.99 -25.54
N ARG A 67 -0.30 -2.02 -26.22
CA ARG A 67 -0.79 -1.93 -27.61
C ARG A 67 -1.87 -2.96 -27.89
N GLU A 68 -2.65 -2.71 -28.92
CA GLU A 68 -3.65 -3.65 -29.42
C GLU A 68 -3.00 -5.00 -29.76
N GLY A 69 -3.68 -6.07 -29.40
CA GLY A 69 -3.22 -7.44 -29.61
C GLY A 69 -2.35 -8.02 -28.50
N MET A 70 -1.92 -7.22 -27.52
CA MET A 70 -1.27 -7.75 -26.32
C MET A 70 -2.21 -8.59 -25.49
N SER A 71 -1.72 -9.74 -25.01
CA SER A 71 -2.42 -10.53 -24.01
C SER A 71 -2.25 -9.94 -22.61
N THR A 72 -3.19 -10.24 -21.72
CA THR A 72 -3.07 -9.87 -20.29
C THR A 72 -1.87 -10.56 -19.63
N ALA A 73 -1.45 -11.72 -20.13
CA ALA A 73 -0.25 -12.41 -19.65
C ALA A 73 1.05 -11.65 -20.00
N GLU A 74 1.13 -11.03 -21.18
CA GLU A 74 2.26 -10.17 -21.56
C GLU A 74 2.32 -8.92 -20.68
N ILE A 75 1.17 -8.30 -20.39
CA ILE A 75 1.11 -7.15 -19.48
C ILE A 75 1.57 -7.56 -18.08
N ASP A 76 1.12 -8.70 -17.57
CA ASP A 76 1.53 -9.23 -16.29
C ASP A 76 3.06 -9.45 -16.21
N HIS A 77 3.63 -10.02 -17.25
CA HIS A 77 5.08 -10.25 -17.35
C HIS A 77 5.86 -8.92 -17.30
N MET A 78 5.43 -7.93 -18.07
CA MET A 78 6.03 -6.58 -18.05
C MET A 78 5.98 -5.95 -16.66
N VAL A 79 4.86 -6.08 -15.95
CA VAL A 79 4.71 -5.58 -14.58
C VAL A 79 5.67 -6.29 -13.62
N TYR A 80 5.78 -7.60 -13.71
CA TYR A 80 6.68 -8.39 -12.89
C TYR A 80 8.14 -8.00 -13.12
N GLU A 81 8.60 -7.98 -14.37
CA GLU A 81 9.99 -7.62 -14.70
C GLU A 81 10.32 -6.20 -14.26
N PHE A 82 9.50 -5.22 -14.62
CA PHE A 82 9.74 -3.84 -14.23
C PHE A 82 9.85 -3.68 -12.71
N THR A 83 8.95 -4.30 -11.98
CA THR A 83 8.92 -4.18 -10.50
C THR A 83 10.15 -4.82 -9.87
N THR A 84 10.53 -6.02 -10.32
CA THR A 84 11.70 -6.74 -9.78
C THR A 84 13.01 -6.07 -10.18
N ASP A 85 13.11 -5.46 -11.35
CA ASP A 85 14.27 -4.68 -11.78
C ASP A 85 14.49 -3.40 -10.93
N HIS A 86 13.46 -2.97 -10.23
CA HIS A 86 13.52 -1.86 -9.25
C HIS A 86 13.64 -2.33 -7.79
N ASP A 87 14.11 -3.55 -7.57
CA ASP A 87 14.27 -4.15 -6.24
C ASP A 87 12.97 -4.17 -5.40
N ALA A 88 11.83 -4.28 -6.08
CA ALA A 88 10.51 -4.34 -5.45
C ALA A 88 9.78 -5.64 -5.82
N ILE A 89 8.71 -5.93 -5.11
CA ILE A 89 7.84 -7.09 -5.37
C ILE A 89 6.44 -6.57 -5.67
N PRO A 90 5.79 -7.02 -6.76
CA PRO A 90 4.40 -6.66 -7.03
C PRO A 90 3.49 -7.05 -5.86
N ALA A 91 2.71 -6.09 -5.35
CA ALA A 91 1.87 -6.33 -4.18
C ALA A 91 0.84 -7.48 -4.35
N PRO A 92 0.23 -7.69 -5.54
CA PRO A 92 -0.70 -8.81 -5.74
C PRO A 92 -0.02 -10.17 -5.78
N PHE A 93 1.28 -10.22 -6.13
CA PHE A 93 1.97 -11.49 -6.35
C PHE A 93 2.01 -12.35 -5.09
N MET A 94 1.46 -13.54 -5.18
CA MET A 94 1.31 -14.53 -4.10
C MET A 94 0.47 -14.07 -2.89
N TYR A 95 -0.19 -12.90 -2.98
CA TYR A 95 -1.14 -12.50 -1.96
C TYR A 95 -2.35 -13.44 -1.96
N GLU A 96 -2.60 -14.10 -0.85
CA GLU A 96 -3.65 -15.14 -0.70
C GLU A 96 -3.62 -16.20 -1.82
N GLY A 97 -2.43 -16.50 -2.36
CA GLY A 97 -2.24 -17.48 -3.43
C GLY A 97 -2.48 -16.95 -4.85
N PHE A 98 -2.67 -15.64 -5.03
CA PHE A 98 -2.82 -15.05 -6.37
C PHE A 98 -1.50 -15.14 -7.14
N PRO A 99 -1.45 -15.87 -8.30
CA PRO A 99 -0.18 -16.21 -8.94
C PRO A 99 0.33 -15.16 -9.93
N LYS A 100 -0.28 -13.97 -9.96
CA LYS A 100 -0.01 -12.91 -10.93
C LYS A 100 0.40 -11.61 -10.25
N SER A 101 0.97 -10.70 -11.02
CA SER A 101 1.57 -9.46 -10.53
C SER A 101 0.66 -8.25 -10.66
N VAL A 102 -0.40 -8.34 -11.45
CA VAL A 102 -1.31 -7.24 -11.73
C VAL A 102 -2.73 -7.74 -11.98
N CYS A 103 -3.71 -6.92 -11.64
CA CYS A 103 -5.09 -7.08 -12.07
C CYS A 103 -5.29 -6.30 -13.38
N THR A 104 -5.94 -6.91 -14.35
CA THR A 104 -6.31 -6.27 -15.62
C THR A 104 -7.82 -6.14 -15.70
N SER A 105 -8.30 -4.93 -15.94
CA SER A 105 -9.73 -4.62 -16.03
C SER A 105 -10.01 -4.02 -17.40
N ILE A 106 -10.67 -4.80 -18.25
CA ILE A 106 -10.90 -4.46 -19.66
C ILE A 106 -12.30 -3.83 -19.78
N ASN A 107 -12.38 -2.67 -20.45
CA ASN A 107 -13.59 -1.90 -20.68
C ASN A 107 -14.30 -1.54 -19.34
N ASP A 108 -15.51 -2.00 -19.13
CA ASP A 108 -16.36 -1.72 -17.97
C ASP A 108 -16.16 -2.70 -16.81
N VAL A 109 -15.19 -3.60 -16.90
CA VAL A 109 -14.79 -4.46 -15.76
C VAL A 109 -14.14 -3.61 -14.69
N VAL A 110 -14.67 -3.68 -13.47
CA VAL A 110 -14.12 -3.00 -12.29
C VAL A 110 -13.47 -4.03 -11.37
N CYS A 111 -12.13 -3.92 -11.26
CA CYS A 111 -11.33 -4.81 -10.46
C CYS A 111 -11.49 -6.28 -10.92
N HIS A 112 -11.64 -7.20 -10.03
CA HIS A 112 -11.70 -8.64 -10.33
C HIS A 112 -12.90 -9.34 -9.72
#